data_cf605ae38b5ea4a794f2471d70b3c128
#
_entry.id   cf605ae38b5ea4a794f2471d70b3c128
#
_cell.length_a   1.000
_cell.length_b   1.000
_cell.length_c   1.000
_cell.angle_alpha   90.00
_cell.angle_beta   90.00
_cell.angle_gamma   90.00
#
_symmetry.space_group_name_H-M   'P 1'
#
loop_
_entity.id
_entity.type
_entity.pdbx_description
1 polymer ?
#
loop_
_entity_poly.entity_id
_entity_poly.type
_entity_poly.pdbx_seq_one_letter_code
_entity_poly.pdbx_strand_id
1 'polypeptide(L)'
;MQNKIEKIKRNLKKFNKNNFTKNNKKTTKKSLKSGGNFVYFIFFCTFLSIVFFGIKRYFDFLEEKTTEYKLLASQIAKDYEGFLNYSQLLLNSINNEILKSKSFGVESFEILSSIDRIRNQNHVANQMLFEGMLYWIDSNKYLIASSAGKVLKPIDLSSRDYLEKTEHEPWKLQVGKNVIGALSGQNILPIAVGVVGKNGHHVGTSVLSVKIESLIEKFNISIVKNGGNFVILDQEGKIILDSNRKYFSDNNQFLSNIKNINLSKKVDVLSNFNLWKRNDFFIVGERVFEYPFVVFYGVKNKLIYQELFVEILPYFIEALFFLVVLASYLSMMRVRKFGRYN
;
A
#
# COMPACT_ATOMS: atom_id res chain seq x y z
N MET A 1 58.01 40.71 -78.95
CA MET A 1 58.03 39.48 -78.08
C MET A 1 57.56 39.77 -76.66
N GLN A 2 57.91 40.92 -76.09
CA GLN A 2 57.54 41.29 -74.68
C GLN A 2 56.02 41.41 -74.46
N ASN A 3 55.20 41.96 -75.34
CA ASN A 3 53.78 42.05 -75.19
C ASN A 3 52.98 40.75 -75.08
N LYS A 4 53.57 39.64 -75.61
CA LYS A 4 52.97 38.32 -75.59
C LYS A 4 53.15 37.68 -74.24
N ILE A 5 54.28 37.95 -73.58
CA ILE A 5 54.67 37.43 -72.28
C ILE A 5 53.80 38.09 -71.15
N GLU A 6 53.57 39.39 -71.21
CA GLU A 6 52.72 40.11 -70.28
C GLU A 6 51.25 39.67 -70.34
N LYS A 7 50.74 39.38 -71.51
CA LYS A 7 49.37 38.90 -71.73
C LYS A 7 49.19 37.50 -71.09
N ILE A 8 50.23 36.65 -71.21
CA ILE A 8 50.20 35.33 -70.55
C ILE A 8 50.30 35.44 -69.03
N LYS A 9 51.13 36.33 -68.52
CA LYS A 9 51.23 36.55 -67.06
C LYS A 9 49.89 37.11 -66.46
N ARG A 10 49.19 37.99 -67.18
CA ARG A 10 47.89 38.51 -66.76
C ARG A 10 46.80 37.44 -66.77
N ASN A 11 46.80 36.56 -67.75
CA ASN A 11 45.86 35.44 -67.85
C ASN A 11 46.14 34.36 -66.77
N LEU A 12 47.36 34.06 -66.46
CA LEU A 12 47.75 33.15 -65.38
C LEU A 12 47.37 33.72 -64.01
N LYS A 13 47.54 35.02 -63.79
CA LYS A 13 47.08 35.66 -62.51
C LYS A 13 45.57 35.67 -62.35
N LYS A 14 44.82 35.85 -63.45
CA LYS A 14 43.34 35.73 -63.42
C LYS A 14 42.89 34.28 -63.18
N PHE A 15 43.58 33.32 -63.78
CA PHE A 15 43.23 31.90 -63.65
C PHE A 15 43.49 31.41 -62.21
N ASN A 16 44.61 31.76 -61.60
CA ASN A 16 44.91 31.43 -60.21
C ASN A 16 43.96 32.14 -59.22
N LYS A 17 43.61 33.37 -59.46
CA LYS A 17 42.68 34.10 -58.56
C LYS A 17 41.29 33.53 -58.59
N ASN A 18 40.79 33.06 -59.75
CA ASN A 18 39.47 32.47 -59.87
C ASN A 18 39.38 31.04 -59.30
N ASN A 19 40.46 30.26 -59.38
CA ASN A 19 40.49 28.94 -58.81
C ASN A 19 40.67 28.94 -57.29
N PHE A 20 41.42 29.89 -56.73
CA PHE A 20 41.59 30.02 -55.30
C PHE A 20 40.31 30.47 -54.60
N THR A 21 39.55 31.36 -55.23
CA THR A 21 38.26 31.82 -54.68
C THR A 21 37.16 30.80 -54.83
N LYS A 22 37.16 29.96 -55.87
CA LYS A 22 36.16 28.90 -56.04
C LYS A 22 36.38 27.72 -55.08
N ASN A 23 37.62 27.33 -54.79
CA ASN A 23 37.94 26.26 -53.87
C ASN A 23 37.66 26.69 -52.41
N ASN A 24 38.02 27.91 -52.01
CA ASN A 24 37.71 28.40 -50.67
C ASN A 24 36.20 28.55 -50.39
N LYS A 25 35.39 28.93 -51.42
CA LYS A 25 33.93 28.97 -51.27
C LYS A 25 33.30 27.57 -51.18
N LYS A 26 33.87 26.54 -51.82
CA LYS A 26 33.36 25.14 -51.71
C LYS A 26 33.71 24.47 -50.38
N THR A 27 34.91 24.70 -49.86
CA THR A 27 35.33 24.14 -48.55
C THR A 27 34.59 24.82 -47.39
N THR A 28 34.39 26.12 -47.39
CA THR A 28 33.62 26.82 -46.37
C THR A 28 32.12 26.45 -46.41
N LYS A 29 31.53 26.21 -47.60
CA LYS A 29 30.12 25.75 -47.68
C LYS A 29 29.94 24.30 -47.19
N LYS A 30 30.94 23.40 -47.34
CA LYS A 30 30.87 22.03 -46.87
C LYS A 30 31.06 21.93 -45.34
N SER A 31 31.94 22.77 -44.74
CA SER A 31 32.16 22.81 -43.31
C SER A 31 30.97 23.40 -42.54
N LEU A 32 30.29 24.43 -43.08
CA LEU A 32 29.11 25.03 -42.49
C LEU A 32 27.86 24.10 -42.51
N LYS A 33 27.72 23.25 -43.54
CA LYS A 33 26.69 22.20 -43.56
C LYS A 33 26.93 21.08 -42.57
N SER A 34 28.18 20.69 -42.36
CA SER A 34 28.57 19.65 -41.40
C SER A 34 28.36 20.12 -39.94
N GLY A 35 28.71 21.38 -39.62
CA GLY A 35 28.53 21.90 -38.25
C GLY A 35 27.07 22.05 -37.84
N GLY A 36 26.16 22.37 -38.75
CA GLY A 36 24.72 22.44 -38.45
C GLY A 36 24.13 21.07 -38.06
N ASN A 37 24.46 20.05 -38.84
CA ASN A 37 23.98 18.68 -38.59
C ASN A 37 24.50 18.13 -37.24
N PHE A 38 25.72 18.45 -36.84
CA PHE A 38 26.31 18.02 -35.58
C PHE A 38 25.60 18.66 -34.38
N VAL A 39 25.25 19.95 -34.45
CA VAL A 39 24.48 20.63 -33.41
C VAL A 39 23.09 19.98 -33.24
N TYR A 40 22.36 19.70 -34.33
CA TYR A 40 21.08 19.00 -34.26
C TYR A 40 21.22 17.62 -33.64
N PHE A 41 22.28 16.88 -33.94
CA PHE A 41 22.54 15.56 -33.35
C PHE A 41 22.75 15.66 -31.84
N ILE A 42 23.51 16.65 -31.34
CA ILE A 42 23.68 16.87 -29.90
C ILE A 42 22.33 17.19 -29.23
N PHE A 43 21.55 18.12 -29.80
CA PHE A 43 20.23 18.45 -29.27
C PHE A 43 19.32 17.23 -29.22
N PHE A 44 19.31 16.42 -30.25
CA PHE A 44 18.50 15.19 -30.30
C PHE A 44 18.92 14.19 -29.21
N CYS A 45 20.22 13.93 -29.05
CA CYS A 45 20.75 13.04 -28.03
C CYS A 45 20.44 13.53 -26.61
N THR A 46 20.57 14.84 -26.35
CA THR A 46 20.27 15.42 -25.04
C THR A 46 18.76 15.33 -24.72
N PHE A 47 17.91 15.64 -25.70
CA PHE A 47 16.47 15.47 -25.54
C PHE A 47 16.09 14.02 -25.24
N LEU A 48 16.64 13.06 -25.99
CA LEU A 48 16.42 11.63 -25.73
C LEU A 48 16.89 11.22 -24.33
N SER A 49 18.02 11.75 -23.86
CA SER A 49 18.51 11.48 -22.50
C SER A 49 17.54 11.99 -21.43
N ILE A 50 17.03 13.22 -21.57
CA ILE A 50 16.04 13.77 -20.62
C ILE A 50 14.77 12.91 -20.57
N VAL A 51 14.25 12.52 -21.75
CA VAL A 51 13.07 11.64 -21.84
C VAL A 51 13.36 10.28 -21.20
N PHE A 52 14.52 9.69 -21.47
CA PHE A 52 14.93 8.41 -20.91
C PHE A 52 15.02 8.48 -19.37
N PHE A 53 15.65 9.52 -18.83
CA PHE A 53 15.73 9.72 -17.37
C PHE A 53 14.37 9.96 -16.75
N GLY A 54 13.48 10.70 -17.40
CA GLY A 54 12.10 10.90 -16.93
C GLY A 54 11.31 9.58 -16.87
N ILE A 55 11.44 8.74 -17.91
CA ILE A 55 10.81 7.41 -17.94
C ILE A 55 11.42 6.50 -16.86
N LYS A 56 12.74 6.49 -16.70
CA LYS A 56 13.41 5.73 -15.65
C LYS A 56 12.89 6.17 -14.27
N ARG A 57 12.86 7.47 -13.97
CA ARG A 57 12.37 8.00 -12.69
C ARG A 57 10.91 7.61 -12.42
N TYR A 58 10.07 7.58 -13.47
CA TYR A 58 8.70 7.08 -13.36
C TYR A 58 8.66 5.63 -12.85
N PHE A 59 9.45 4.72 -13.42
CA PHE A 59 9.49 3.33 -12.98
C PHE A 59 10.09 3.17 -11.58
N ASP A 60 11.19 3.88 -11.31
CA ASP A 60 11.84 3.87 -9.99
C ASP A 60 10.88 4.36 -8.89
N PHE A 61 10.12 5.43 -9.15
CA PHE A 61 9.09 5.94 -8.24
C PHE A 61 8.00 4.91 -7.95
N LEU A 62 7.52 4.20 -8.97
CA LEU A 62 6.50 3.18 -8.78
C LEU A 62 7.00 1.98 -7.98
N GLU A 63 8.24 1.56 -8.20
CA GLU A 63 8.87 0.49 -7.45
C GLU A 63 9.10 0.89 -5.99
N GLU A 64 9.56 2.11 -5.74
CA GLU A 64 9.71 2.70 -4.41
C GLU A 64 8.39 2.73 -3.66
N LYS A 65 7.31 3.24 -4.28
CA LYS A 65 5.96 3.27 -3.68
C LYS A 65 5.38 1.89 -3.44
N THR A 66 5.60 0.96 -4.34
CA THR A 66 5.19 -0.44 -4.16
C THR A 66 5.88 -1.04 -2.93
N THR A 67 7.17 -0.80 -2.77
CA THR A 67 7.96 -1.29 -1.64
C THR A 67 7.52 -0.63 -0.33
N GLU A 68 7.31 0.70 -0.32
CA GLU A 68 6.81 1.46 0.83
C GLU A 68 5.46 0.90 1.30
N TYR A 69 4.50 0.73 0.38
CA TYR A 69 3.16 0.27 0.75
C TYR A 69 3.13 -1.20 1.15
N LYS A 70 4.01 -2.02 0.57
CA LYS A 70 4.19 -3.41 1.00
C LYS A 70 4.75 -3.50 2.42
N LEU A 71 5.68 -2.60 2.77
CA LEU A 71 6.19 -2.50 4.14
C LEU A 71 5.08 -2.12 5.13
N LEU A 72 4.22 -1.16 4.77
CA LEU A 72 3.07 -0.76 5.60
C LEU A 72 2.06 -1.90 5.77
N ALA A 73 1.72 -2.60 4.69
CA ALA A 73 0.84 -3.78 4.76
C ALA A 73 1.44 -4.88 5.66
N SER A 74 2.75 -5.14 5.54
CA SER A 74 3.48 -6.10 6.38
C SER A 74 3.51 -5.69 7.85
N GLN A 75 3.67 -4.39 8.14
CA GLN A 75 3.61 -3.88 9.50
C GLN A 75 2.21 -4.11 10.12
N ILE A 76 1.14 -3.78 9.39
CA ILE A 76 -0.23 -4.04 9.87
C ILE A 76 -0.46 -5.53 10.09
N ALA A 77 0.02 -6.38 9.19
CA ALA A 77 -0.12 -7.83 9.31
C ALA A 77 0.57 -8.35 10.57
N LYS A 78 1.78 -7.88 10.88
CA LYS A 78 2.53 -8.20 12.10
C LYS A 78 1.84 -7.68 13.37
N ASP A 79 1.33 -6.45 13.33
CA ASP A 79 0.62 -5.85 14.47
C ASP A 79 -0.68 -6.62 14.74
N TYR A 80 -1.39 -7.04 13.69
CA TYR A 80 -2.59 -7.86 13.82
C TYR A 80 -2.27 -9.28 14.34
N GLU A 81 -1.21 -9.89 13.85
CA GLU A 81 -0.70 -11.18 14.36
C GLU A 81 -0.35 -11.08 15.86
N GLY A 82 0.40 -10.04 16.24
CA GLY A 82 0.73 -9.78 17.65
C GLY A 82 -0.52 -9.61 18.53
N PHE A 83 -1.53 -8.92 18.01
CA PHE A 83 -2.83 -8.77 18.66
C PHE A 83 -3.55 -10.12 18.84
N LEU A 84 -3.58 -10.97 17.82
CA LEU A 84 -4.22 -12.27 17.89
C LEU A 84 -3.47 -13.20 18.86
N ASN A 85 -2.14 -13.22 18.83
CA ASN A 85 -1.31 -13.98 19.75
C ASN A 85 -1.52 -13.56 21.21
N TYR A 86 -1.54 -12.23 21.46
CA TYR A 86 -1.87 -11.70 22.79
C TYR A 86 -3.27 -12.13 23.23
N SER A 87 -4.27 -12.03 22.34
CA SER A 87 -5.65 -12.44 22.64
C SER A 87 -5.74 -13.92 22.99
N GLN A 88 -5.03 -14.78 22.27
CA GLN A 88 -4.99 -16.22 22.53
C GLN A 88 -4.37 -16.52 23.88
N LEU A 89 -3.23 -15.90 24.22
CA LEU A 89 -2.58 -16.07 25.53
C LEU A 89 -3.49 -15.62 26.68
N LEU A 90 -4.14 -14.47 26.53
CA LEU A 90 -5.08 -13.93 27.53
C LEU A 90 -6.26 -14.88 27.75
N LEU A 91 -6.91 -15.34 26.67
CA LEU A 91 -8.05 -16.25 26.77
C LEU A 91 -7.66 -17.60 27.32
N ASN A 92 -6.50 -18.14 26.96
CA ASN A 92 -5.96 -19.38 27.53
C ASN A 92 -5.68 -19.24 29.03
N SER A 93 -5.20 -18.08 29.50
CA SER A 93 -5.01 -17.82 30.93
C SER A 93 -6.33 -17.83 31.67
N ILE A 94 -7.37 -17.18 31.12
CA ILE A 94 -8.74 -17.19 31.65
C ILE A 94 -9.26 -18.64 31.71
N ASN A 95 -9.14 -19.39 30.65
CA ASN A 95 -9.60 -20.76 30.55
C ASN A 95 -8.95 -21.66 31.64
N ASN A 96 -7.64 -21.51 31.84
CA ASN A 96 -6.92 -22.24 32.87
C ASN A 96 -7.43 -21.90 34.28
N GLU A 97 -7.68 -20.65 34.60
CA GLU A 97 -8.19 -20.25 35.91
C GLU A 97 -9.64 -20.73 36.14
N ILE A 98 -10.51 -20.64 35.11
CA ILE A 98 -11.87 -21.19 35.15
C ILE A 98 -11.86 -22.72 35.39
N LEU A 99 -10.98 -23.46 34.70
CA LEU A 99 -10.85 -24.88 34.84
C LEU A 99 -10.33 -25.31 36.24
N LYS A 100 -9.34 -24.57 36.79
CA LYS A 100 -8.80 -24.80 38.13
C LYS A 100 -9.84 -24.58 39.24
N SER A 101 -10.55 -23.43 39.12
CA SER A 101 -11.57 -23.04 40.12
C SER A 101 -12.88 -23.78 39.94
N LYS A 102 -13.07 -24.45 38.79
CA LYS A 102 -14.37 -25.05 38.38
C LYS A 102 -15.51 -24.02 38.31
N SER A 103 -15.18 -22.75 38.02
CA SER A 103 -16.13 -21.63 37.99
C SER A 103 -16.77 -21.52 36.59
N PHE A 104 -17.66 -22.45 36.25
CA PHE A 104 -18.33 -22.51 34.94
C PHE A 104 -19.63 -21.72 34.92
N GLY A 105 -20.04 -21.11 36.01
CA GLY A 105 -21.27 -20.34 36.15
C GLY A 105 -21.01 -18.85 36.26
N VAL A 106 -21.97 -18.15 36.89
CA VAL A 106 -21.93 -16.69 37.05
C VAL A 106 -20.73 -16.22 37.87
N GLU A 107 -20.19 -17.06 38.73
CA GLU A 107 -18.99 -16.84 39.54
C GLU A 107 -17.72 -16.62 38.70
N SER A 108 -17.70 -17.03 37.42
CA SER A 108 -16.58 -16.78 36.51
C SER A 108 -16.31 -15.26 36.33
N PHE A 109 -17.30 -14.38 36.65
CA PHE A 109 -17.10 -12.94 36.59
C PHE A 109 -15.95 -12.44 37.48
N GLU A 110 -15.68 -13.10 38.63
CA GLU A 110 -14.59 -12.70 39.52
C GLU A 110 -13.23 -12.91 38.88
N ILE A 111 -13.08 -14.03 38.14
CA ILE A 111 -11.89 -14.33 37.36
C ILE A 111 -11.73 -13.32 36.22
N LEU A 112 -12.80 -13.09 35.44
CA LEU A 112 -12.80 -12.15 34.33
C LEU A 112 -12.45 -10.72 34.78
N SER A 113 -13.07 -10.25 35.85
CA SER A 113 -12.84 -8.89 36.38
C SER A 113 -11.45 -8.74 36.98
N SER A 114 -10.93 -9.76 37.64
CA SER A 114 -9.56 -9.77 38.17
C SER A 114 -8.52 -9.67 37.04
N ILE A 115 -8.65 -10.50 36.02
CA ILE A 115 -7.74 -10.49 34.86
C ILE A 115 -7.87 -9.19 34.09
N ASP A 116 -9.08 -8.68 33.88
CA ASP A 116 -9.31 -7.40 33.20
C ASP A 116 -8.71 -6.22 33.96
N ARG A 117 -8.80 -6.23 35.30
CA ARG A 117 -8.15 -5.22 36.14
C ARG A 117 -6.63 -5.26 35.97
N ILE A 118 -6.01 -6.44 36.01
CA ILE A 118 -4.56 -6.59 35.79
C ILE A 118 -4.18 -6.12 34.39
N ARG A 119 -4.97 -6.49 33.37
CA ARG A 119 -4.79 -6.02 32.00
C ARG A 119 -4.78 -4.50 31.95
N ASN A 120 -5.79 -3.83 32.55
CA ASN A 120 -5.94 -2.39 32.54
C ASN A 120 -4.88 -1.65 33.37
N GLN A 121 -4.39 -2.23 34.46
CA GLN A 121 -3.28 -1.67 35.23
C GLN A 121 -1.95 -1.68 34.47
N ASN A 122 -1.73 -2.69 33.64
CA ASN A 122 -0.55 -2.79 32.80
C ASN A 122 -0.66 -1.94 31.50
N HIS A 123 -1.78 -1.23 31.33
CA HIS A 123 -2.04 -0.38 30.16
C HIS A 123 -0.99 0.72 29.94
N VAL A 124 -0.39 1.23 31.03
CA VAL A 124 0.65 2.26 30.95
C VAL A 124 1.98 1.72 30.41
N ALA A 125 2.23 0.40 30.55
CA ALA A 125 3.48 -0.26 30.15
C ALA A 125 3.42 -0.91 28.75
N ASN A 126 2.23 -1.24 28.24
CA ASN A 126 2.08 -1.99 27.00
C ASN A 126 1.20 -1.26 25.98
N GLN A 127 1.82 -0.76 24.92
CA GLN A 127 1.14 -0.12 23.77
C GLN A 127 0.16 -1.04 23.01
N MET A 128 0.05 -2.32 23.37
CA MET A 128 -0.79 -3.33 22.69
C MET A 128 -2.19 -3.51 23.30
N LEU A 129 -2.60 -2.69 24.28
CA LEU A 129 -3.90 -2.88 24.91
C LEU A 129 -5.01 -2.20 24.13
N PHE A 130 -6.04 -2.96 23.82
CA PHE A 130 -7.24 -2.55 23.11
C PHE A 130 -8.41 -2.40 24.09
N GLU A 131 -9.28 -1.43 23.84
CA GLU A 131 -10.54 -1.35 24.58
C GLU A 131 -11.40 -2.57 24.26
N GLY A 132 -11.75 -3.32 25.29
CA GLY A 132 -12.55 -4.53 25.14
C GLY A 132 -12.96 -5.13 26.46
N MET A 133 -13.95 -5.99 26.42
CA MET A 133 -14.49 -6.71 27.58
C MET A 133 -14.25 -8.20 27.45
N LEU A 134 -14.05 -8.86 28.60
CA LEU A 134 -13.95 -10.32 28.68
C LEU A 134 -15.32 -10.88 29.01
N TYR A 135 -15.69 -11.96 28.34
CA TYR A 135 -16.94 -12.66 28.52
C TYR A 135 -16.74 -14.14 28.77
N TRP A 136 -17.64 -14.72 29.55
CA TRP A 136 -17.81 -16.15 29.67
C TRP A 136 -19.19 -16.54 29.13
N ILE A 137 -19.19 -17.47 28.18
CA ILE A 137 -20.37 -18.03 27.53
C ILE A 137 -20.42 -19.52 27.90
N ASP A 138 -21.53 -19.99 28.39
CA ASP A 138 -21.70 -21.37 28.79
C ASP A 138 -21.81 -22.33 27.58
N SER A 139 -21.87 -23.65 27.87
CA SER A 139 -22.04 -24.68 26.83
C SER A 139 -23.35 -24.57 26.04
N ASN A 140 -24.35 -23.89 26.58
CA ASN A 140 -25.64 -23.65 25.92
C ASN A 140 -25.65 -22.36 25.11
N LYS A 141 -24.47 -21.70 24.94
CA LYS A 141 -24.28 -20.44 24.20
C LYS A 141 -24.95 -19.21 24.86
N TYR A 142 -25.17 -19.26 26.17
CA TYR A 142 -25.64 -18.10 26.92
C TYR A 142 -24.46 -17.32 27.51
N LEU A 143 -24.46 -16.01 27.29
CA LEU A 143 -23.55 -15.10 27.98
C LEU A 143 -24.02 -14.95 29.43
N ILE A 144 -23.21 -15.42 30.38
CA ILE A 144 -23.57 -15.50 31.79
C ILE A 144 -22.68 -14.65 32.70
N ALA A 145 -21.48 -14.28 32.24
CA ALA A 145 -20.59 -13.40 33.01
C ALA A 145 -19.77 -12.49 32.09
N SER A 146 -19.37 -11.32 32.60
CA SER A 146 -18.49 -10.38 31.93
C SER A 146 -17.50 -9.76 32.90
N SER A 147 -16.40 -9.20 32.42
CA SER A 147 -15.44 -8.48 33.26
C SER A 147 -16.03 -7.20 33.87
N ALA A 148 -17.12 -6.66 33.32
CA ALA A 148 -17.84 -5.50 33.87
C ALA A 148 -18.81 -5.86 34.98
N GLY A 149 -19.13 -7.13 35.20
CA GLY A 149 -20.02 -7.59 36.25
C GLY A 149 -20.80 -8.85 35.88
N LYS A 150 -21.62 -9.29 36.85
CA LYS A 150 -22.55 -10.40 36.69
C LYS A 150 -23.65 -10.06 35.69
N VAL A 151 -23.90 -10.98 34.75
CA VAL A 151 -25.04 -10.85 33.83
C VAL A 151 -26.29 -11.35 34.56
N LEU A 152 -27.17 -10.43 34.98
CA LEU A 152 -28.35 -10.75 35.78
C LEU A 152 -29.35 -11.66 35.02
N LYS A 153 -29.45 -11.47 33.71
CA LYS A 153 -30.25 -12.30 32.83
C LYS A 153 -29.39 -12.84 31.72
N PRO A 154 -29.19 -14.17 31.62
CA PRO A 154 -28.42 -14.78 30.55
C PRO A 154 -28.88 -14.29 29.16
N ILE A 155 -27.93 -13.97 28.28
CA ILE A 155 -28.21 -13.48 26.92
C ILE A 155 -27.87 -14.60 25.95
N ASP A 156 -28.86 -14.97 25.13
CA ASP A 156 -28.68 -15.97 24.08
C ASP A 156 -27.79 -15.43 22.95
N LEU A 157 -26.69 -16.12 22.68
CA LEU A 157 -25.74 -15.82 21.63
C LEU A 157 -25.62 -16.96 20.60
N SER A 158 -26.56 -17.91 20.58
CA SER A 158 -26.56 -19.09 19.71
C SER A 158 -26.41 -18.76 18.21
N SER A 159 -26.82 -17.56 17.80
CA SER A 159 -26.69 -17.06 16.42
C SER A 159 -25.27 -16.61 16.03
N ARG A 160 -24.32 -16.63 16.95
CA ARG A 160 -22.94 -16.20 16.71
C ARG A 160 -22.10 -17.33 16.12
N ASP A 161 -21.61 -17.14 14.89
CA ASP A 161 -20.89 -18.14 14.09
C ASP A 161 -19.58 -18.63 14.77
N TYR A 162 -18.90 -17.79 15.52
CA TYR A 162 -17.65 -18.16 16.21
C TYR A 162 -17.89 -19.17 17.35
N LEU A 163 -19.08 -19.22 17.95
CA LEU A 163 -19.38 -20.16 19.03
C LEU A 163 -19.48 -21.60 18.53
N GLU A 164 -20.06 -21.82 17.34
CA GLU A 164 -20.08 -23.13 16.72
C GLU A 164 -18.65 -23.60 16.40
N LYS A 165 -17.80 -22.69 15.91
CA LYS A 165 -16.41 -23.02 15.62
C LYS A 165 -15.62 -23.38 16.90
N THR A 166 -15.88 -22.69 18.03
CA THR A 166 -15.21 -23.02 19.30
C THR A 166 -15.67 -24.35 19.91
N GLU A 167 -16.84 -24.85 19.58
CA GLU A 167 -17.26 -26.21 19.94
C GLU A 167 -16.48 -27.28 19.19
N HIS A 168 -16.26 -27.08 17.87
CA HIS A 168 -15.57 -28.05 17.02
C HIS A 168 -14.05 -28.02 17.18
N GLU A 169 -13.47 -26.83 17.34
CA GLU A 169 -12.03 -26.60 17.49
C GLU A 169 -11.74 -25.73 18.75
N PRO A 170 -11.97 -26.27 19.97
CA PRO A 170 -11.97 -25.46 21.21
C PRO A 170 -10.63 -24.78 21.53
N TRP A 171 -9.50 -25.40 21.18
CA TRP A 171 -8.15 -24.86 21.43
C TRP A 171 -7.68 -23.84 20.40
N LYS A 172 -8.42 -23.69 19.31
CA LYS A 172 -8.07 -22.75 18.23
C LYS A 172 -8.72 -21.40 18.47
N LEU A 173 -7.93 -20.34 18.31
CA LEU A 173 -8.48 -18.99 18.32
C LEU A 173 -9.47 -18.82 17.17
N GLN A 174 -10.68 -18.42 17.50
CA GLN A 174 -11.72 -18.10 16.54
C GLN A 174 -11.97 -16.59 16.54
N VAL A 175 -11.93 -15.98 15.36
CA VAL A 175 -12.30 -14.57 15.15
C VAL A 175 -13.67 -14.55 14.52
N GLY A 176 -14.62 -13.93 15.21
CA GLY A 176 -15.98 -13.78 14.69
C GLY A 176 -16.11 -12.57 13.75
N LYS A 177 -17.28 -12.43 13.17
CA LYS A 177 -17.63 -11.24 12.36
C LYS A 177 -17.80 -10.01 13.24
N ASN A 178 -17.62 -8.86 12.65
CA ASN A 178 -18.00 -7.59 13.23
C ASN A 178 -19.51 -7.59 13.58
N VAL A 179 -19.83 -7.35 14.85
CA VAL A 179 -21.21 -7.41 15.36
C VAL A 179 -21.45 -6.30 16.40
N ILE A 180 -22.72 -6.01 16.64
CA ILE A 180 -23.11 -5.18 17.80
C ILE A 180 -22.98 -6.03 19.06
N GLY A 181 -22.22 -5.55 20.02
CA GLY A 181 -22.00 -6.19 21.31
C GLY A 181 -23.30 -6.22 22.14
N ALA A 182 -23.66 -7.39 22.64
CA ALA A 182 -24.91 -7.60 23.35
C ALA A 182 -25.03 -6.80 24.67
N LEU A 183 -23.91 -6.52 25.35
CA LEU A 183 -23.86 -5.68 26.56
C LEU A 183 -23.43 -4.24 26.28
N SER A 184 -22.51 -4.03 25.36
CA SER A 184 -21.92 -2.70 25.10
C SER A 184 -22.75 -1.85 24.14
N GLY A 185 -23.55 -2.46 23.26
CA GLY A 185 -24.24 -1.78 22.16
C GLY A 185 -23.26 -1.21 21.09
N GLN A 186 -21.96 -1.47 21.21
CA GLN A 186 -20.93 -0.96 20.33
C GLN A 186 -20.56 -1.98 19.24
N ASN A 187 -19.94 -1.52 18.15
CA ASN A 187 -19.36 -2.42 17.17
C ASN A 187 -18.13 -3.10 17.74
N ILE A 188 -18.15 -4.42 17.77
CA ILE A 188 -17.08 -5.23 18.33
C ILE A 188 -16.59 -6.31 17.38
N LEU A 189 -15.32 -6.65 17.54
CA LEU A 189 -14.71 -7.85 16.98
C LEU A 189 -14.61 -8.88 18.11
N PRO A 190 -15.41 -9.97 18.09
CA PRO A 190 -15.30 -11.04 19.08
C PRO A 190 -14.16 -11.98 18.72
N ILE A 191 -13.32 -12.29 19.71
CA ILE A 191 -12.23 -13.25 19.63
C ILE A 191 -12.46 -14.29 20.71
N ALA A 192 -12.49 -15.56 20.35
CA ALA A 192 -12.99 -16.61 21.20
C ALA A 192 -12.07 -17.82 21.24
N VAL A 193 -12.02 -18.49 22.41
CA VAL A 193 -11.37 -19.79 22.61
C VAL A 193 -12.31 -20.64 23.44
N GLY A 194 -12.60 -21.84 22.96
CA GLY A 194 -13.43 -22.80 23.66
C GLY A 194 -12.69 -23.42 24.85
N VAL A 195 -13.46 -23.96 25.79
CA VAL A 195 -12.94 -24.62 26.97
C VAL A 195 -13.45 -26.06 27.03
N VAL A 196 -12.55 -26.99 27.18
CA VAL A 196 -12.85 -28.41 27.32
C VAL A 196 -12.59 -28.86 28.75
N GLY A 197 -13.59 -29.42 29.36
CA GLY A 197 -13.49 -30.01 30.71
C GLY A 197 -12.68 -31.32 30.72
N LYS A 198 -12.44 -31.83 31.91
CA LYS A 198 -11.67 -33.10 32.11
C LYS A 198 -12.23 -34.31 31.38
N ASN A 199 -13.52 -34.30 31.07
CA ASN A 199 -14.21 -35.39 30.38
C ASN A 199 -14.17 -35.26 28.84
N GLY A 200 -13.42 -34.31 28.32
CA GLY A 200 -13.36 -34.02 26.87
C GLY A 200 -14.55 -33.28 26.31
N HIS A 201 -15.55 -32.90 27.12
CA HIS A 201 -16.71 -32.14 26.67
C HIS A 201 -16.44 -30.64 26.72
N HIS A 202 -16.98 -29.91 25.74
CA HIS A 202 -16.99 -28.45 25.71
C HIS A 202 -17.85 -27.92 26.90
N VAL A 203 -17.25 -27.11 27.75
CA VAL A 203 -17.90 -26.58 28.96
C VAL A 203 -18.25 -25.11 28.84
N GLY A 204 -17.74 -24.42 27.82
CA GLY A 204 -18.02 -23.03 27.55
C GLY A 204 -16.94 -22.38 26.69
N THR A 205 -17.07 -21.09 26.51
CA THR A 205 -16.19 -20.28 25.64
C THR A 205 -15.84 -18.98 26.34
N SER A 206 -14.55 -18.68 26.44
CA SER A 206 -14.08 -17.35 26.81
C SER A 206 -13.97 -16.47 25.57
N VAL A 207 -14.40 -15.22 25.71
CA VAL A 207 -14.42 -14.25 24.57
C VAL A 207 -13.80 -12.94 25.01
N LEU A 208 -12.89 -12.43 24.19
CA LEU A 208 -12.45 -11.05 24.21
C LEU A 208 -13.23 -10.28 23.14
N SER A 209 -14.05 -9.36 23.60
CA SER A 209 -14.85 -8.46 22.73
C SER A 209 -14.11 -7.13 22.58
N VAL A 210 -13.50 -6.90 21.43
CA VAL A 210 -12.70 -5.70 21.17
C VAL A 210 -13.50 -4.68 20.42
N LYS A 211 -13.48 -3.42 20.90
CA LYS A 211 -14.09 -2.29 20.20
C LYS A 211 -13.35 -2.02 18.90
N ILE A 212 -14.06 -2.02 17.78
CA ILE A 212 -13.45 -1.91 16.44
C ILE A 212 -12.76 -0.57 16.24
N GLU A 213 -13.36 0.51 16.73
CA GLU A 213 -12.79 1.85 16.62
C GLU A 213 -11.42 1.92 17.30
N SER A 214 -11.29 1.36 18.51
CA SER A 214 -10.02 1.28 19.23
C SER A 214 -8.96 0.47 18.48
N LEU A 215 -9.36 -0.62 17.84
CA LEU A 215 -8.47 -1.45 17.04
C LEU A 215 -7.98 -0.72 15.77
N ILE A 216 -8.90 -0.02 15.09
CA ILE A 216 -8.57 0.79 13.92
C ILE A 216 -7.63 1.94 14.29
N GLU A 217 -7.92 2.68 15.35
CA GLU A 217 -7.08 3.78 15.81
C GLU A 217 -5.65 3.32 16.06
N LYS A 218 -5.48 2.16 16.67
CA LYS A 218 -4.18 1.62 16.99
C LYS A 218 -3.35 1.25 15.75
N PHE A 219 -3.98 0.66 14.76
CA PHE A 219 -3.32 0.34 13.49
C PHE A 219 -3.14 1.58 12.59
N ASN A 220 -3.98 2.61 12.75
CA ASN A 220 -3.92 3.82 11.93
C ASN A 220 -2.75 4.76 12.25
N ILE A 221 -2.13 4.67 13.42
CA ILE A 221 -1.08 5.63 13.85
C ILE A 221 0.06 5.74 12.83
N SER A 222 0.41 4.62 12.18
CA SER A 222 1.46 4.58 11.15
C SER A 222 0.96 4.90 9.72
N ILE A 223 -0.35 4.80 9.48
CA ILE A 223 -0.99 4.76 8.16
C ILE A 223 -1.53 6.14 7.74
N VAL A 224 -2.08 6.89 8.71
CA VAL A 224 -2.75 8.19 8.46
C VAL A 224 -1.81 9.22 7.81
N LYS A 225 -0.50 9.14 8.07
CA LYS A 225 0.49 10.05 7.49
C LYS A 225 0.53 10.01 5.96
N ASN A 226 0.14 8.88 5.34
CA ASN A 226 0.28 8.65 3.90
C ASN A 226 -1.07 8.62 3.16
N GLY A 227 -2.18 8.99 3.82
CA GLY A 227 -3.52 9.01 3.19
C GLY A 227 -4.03 7.63 2.75
N GLY A 228 -3.43 6.55 3.28
CA GLY A 228 -3.82 5.18 2.97
C GLY A 228 -4.91 4.65 3.88
N ASN A 229 -5.48 3.52 3.47
CA ASN A 229 -6.48 2.77 4.21
C ASN A 229 -6.15 1.28 4.15
N PHE A 230 -6.61 0.52 5.13
CA PHE A 230 -6.41 -0.93 5.13
C PHE A 230 -7.70 -1.69 5.38
N VAL A 231 -7.71 -2.94 4.93
CA VAL A 231 -8.77 -3.90 5.21
C VAL A 231 -8.14 -5.24 5.54
N ILE A 232 -8.71 -5.94 6.51
CA ILE A 232 -8.33 -7.31 6.88
C ILE A 232 -9.46 -8.24 6.47
N LEU A 233 -9.12 -9.27 5.71
CA LEU A 233 -10.05 -10.27 5.21
C LEU A 233 -9.67 -11.65 5.74
N ASP A 234 -10.68 -12.51 5.89
CA ASP A 234 -10.46 -13.94 6.09
C ASP A 234 -10.15 -14.67 4.76
N GLN A 235 -9.91 -15.98 4.83
CA GLN A 235 -9.62 -16.80 3.64
C GLN A 235 -10.80 -16.90 2.66
N GLU A 236 -12.01 -16.64 3.13
CA GLU A 236 -13.23 -16.63 2.30
C GLU A 236 -13.47 -15.26 1.65
N GLY A 237 -12.59 -14.28 1.92
CA GLY A 237 -12.71 -12.91 1.42
C GLY A 237 -13.74 -12.07 2.17
N LYS A 238 -14.15 -12.48 3.37
CA LYS A 238 -15.03 -11.68 4.22
C LYS A 238 -14.25 -10.61 4.97
N ILE A 239 -14.80 -9.43 5.07
CA ILE A 239 -14.20 -8.31 5.79
C ILE A 239 -14.30 -8.57 7.30
N ILE A 240 -13.14 -8.62 7.95
CA ILE A 240 -12.99 -8.70 9.40
C ILE A 240 -12.83 -7.30 9.99
N LEU A 241 -11.98 -6.48 9.38
CA LEU A 241 -11.72 -5.11 9.81
C LEU A 241 -11.54 -4.22 8.58
N ASP A 242 -12.13 -3.03 8.60
CA ASP A 242 -12.01 -2.01 7.55
C ASP A 242 -11.74 -0.66 8.21
N SER A 243 -10.57 -0.09 7.93
CA SER A 243 -10.14 1.19 8.51
C SER A 243 -11.00 2.36 8.05
N ASN A 244 -11.66 2.22 6.91
CA ASN A 244 -12.57 3.21 6.38
C ASN A 244 -13.71 2.53 5.62
N ARG A 245 -14.84 2.35 6.31
CA ARG A 245 -16.03 1.62 5.83
C ARG A 245 -16.49 2.01 4.43
N LYS A 246 -16.30 3.26 4.02
CA LYS A 246 -16.69 3.76 2.70
C LYS A 246 -15.74 3.32 1.57
N TYR A 247 -14.57 2.80 1.91
CA TYR A 247 -13.51 2.57 0.95
C TYR A 247 -13.54 1.17 0.34
N PHE A 248 -13.65 0.15 1.18
CA PHE A 248 -13.54 -1.24 0.75
C PHE A 248 -14.90 -1.95 0.76
N SER A 249 -15.72 -1.75 1.80
CA SER A 249 -17.01 -2.43 1.95
C SER A 249 -18.05 -1.99 0.92
N ASP A 250 -18.03 -0.72 0.49
CA ASP A 250 -18.96 -0.21 -0.52
C ASP A 250 -18.44 -0.42 -1.96
N ASN A 251 -17.21 -0.91 -2.12
CA ASN A 251 -16.60 -1.13 -3.42
C ASN A 251 -16.81 -2.57 -3.91
N ASN A 252 -17.98 -2.81 -4.55
CA ASN A 252 -18.35 -4.11 -5.11
C ASN A 252 -17.29 -4.66 -6.09
N GLN A 253 -16.56 -3.79 -6.78
CA GLN A 253 -15.52 -4.18 -7.73
C GLN A 253 -14.26 -4.69 -7.01
N PHE A 254 -13.87 -4.07 -5.90
CA PHE A 254 -12.79 -4.55 -5.04
C PHE A 254 -13.12 -5.95 -4.50
N LEU A 255 -14.31 -6.11 -3.93
CA LEU A 255 -14.76 -7.39 -3.36
C LEU A 255 -14.89 -8.49 -4.43
N SER A 256 -15.37 -8.17 -5.63
CA SER A 256 -15.47 -9.14 -6.73
C SER A 256 -14.09 -9.58 -7.23
N ASN A 257 -13.14 -8.66 -7.30
CA ASN A 257 -11.77 -8.97 -7.71
C ASN A 257 -11.07 -9.87 -6.68
N ILE A 258 -11.26 -9.62 -5.38
CA ILE A 258 -10.68 -10.44 -4.31
C ILE A 258 -11.28 -11.85 -4.27
N LYS A 259 -12.59 -11.99 -4.47
CA LYS A 259 -13.23 -13.31 -4.53
C LYS A 259 -12.67 -14.23 -5.62
N ASN A 260 -12.15 -13.64 -6.71
CA ASN A 260 -11.49 -14.38 -7.79
C ASN A 260 -10.05 -14.78 -7.45
N ILE A 261 -9.51 -14.28 -6.32
CA ILE A 261 -8.17 -14.63 -5.86
C ILE A 261 -8.32 -15.79 -4.88
N ASN A 262 -7.65 -16.87 -5.18
CA ASN A 262 -7.53 -17.94 -4.21
C ASN A 262 -6.60 -17.50 -3.07
N LEU A 263 -7.16 -16.85 -2.04
CA LEU A 263 -6.43 -16.34 -0.87
C LEU A 263 -5.73 -17.47 -0.09
N SER A 264 -6.06 -18.74 -0.36
CA SER A 264 -5.43 -19.91 0.25
C SER A 264 -4.11 -20.32 -0.43
N LYS A 265 -3.84 -19.89 -1.67
CA LYS A 265 -2.59 -20.22 -2.37
C LYS A 265 -1.44 -19.33 -1.91
N LYS A 266 -0.21 -19.92 -1.89
CA LYS A 266 1.04 -19.28 -1.41
C LYS A 266 1.27 -17.84 -1.89
N VAL A 267 1.89 -17.08 -1.01
CA VAL A 267 2.23 -15.64 -0.98
C VAL A 267 2.76 -15.01 -2.27
N ASP A 268 3.36 -15.79 -3.20
CA ASP A 268 3.97 -15.26 -4.41
C ASP A 268 3.00 -14.60 -5.39
N VAL A 269 1.69 -14.90 -5.27
CA VAL A 269 0.64 -14.31 -6.13
C VAL A 269 0.20 -12.94 -5.63
N LEU A 270 0.29 -12.68 -4.30
CA LEU A 270 -0.12 -11.40 -3.70
C LEU A 270 0.91 -10.29 -3.91
N SER A 271 2.21 -10.64 -4.03
CA SER A 271 3.27 -9.66 -4.30
C SER A 271 3.18 -9.01 -5.70
N ASN A 272 2.51 -9.68 -6.64
CA ASN A 272 2.28 -9.18 -8.01
C ASN A 272 0.89 -8.57 -8.20
N PHE A 273 0.16 -8.30 -7.11
CA PHE A 273 -1.18 -7.77 -7.15
C PHE A 273 -1.17 -6.26 -7.44
N ASN A 274 -0.62 -5.89 -8.59
CA ASN A 274 -0.78 -4.57 -9.17
C ASN A 274 -2.18 -4.49 -9.81
N LEU A 275 -3.21 -4.18 -9.01
CA LEU A 275 -4.57 -3.85 -9.47
C LEU A 275 -4.61 -2.51 -10.23
N TRP A 276 -3.59 -2.24 -10.99
CA TRP A 276 -3.23 -0.95 -11.60
C TRP A 276 -4.22 -0.41 -12.62
N LYS A 277 -5.09 -1.21 -13.18
CA LYS A 277 -5.77 -0.78 -14.42
C LYS A 277 -7.27 -0.52 -14.30
N ARG A 278 -7.93 -0.80 -13.15
CA ARG A 278 -9.41 -0.71 -13.11
C ARG A 278 -10.01 -0.01 -11.89
N ASN A 279 -9.25 0.26 -10.85
CA ASN A 279 -9.78 0.86 -9.62
C ASN A 279 -9.10 2.21 -9.35
N ASP A 280 -9.80 3.10 -8.65
CA ASP A 280 -9.27 4.39 -8.19
C ASP A 280 -8.16 4.27 -7.12
N PHE A 281 -7.69 3.04 -6.85
CA PHE A 281 -6.74 2.71 -5.80
C PHE A 281 -5.58 1.86 -6.29
N PHE A 282 -4.42 2.18 -5.76
CA PHE A 282 -3.26 1.30 -5.73
C PHE A 282 -3.33 0.45 -4.45
N ILE A 283 -3.32 -0.87 -4.58
CA ILE A 283 -3.53 -1.80 -3.47
C ILE A 283 -2.41 -2.82 -3.44
N VAL A 284 -1.88 -3.08 -2.26
CA VAL A 284 -0.93 -4.16 -1.97
C VAL A 284 -1.49 -5.08 -0.90
N GLY A 285 -1.17 -6.37 -0.96
CA GLY A 285 -1.64 -7.36 -0.01
C GLY A 285 -0.49 -8.05 0.70
N GLU A 286 -0.69 -8.39 1.98
CA GLU A 286 0.23 -9.15 2.81
C GLU A 286 -0.52 -10.16 3.69
N ARG A 287 0.06 -11.34 3.94
CA ARG A 287 -0.56 -12.35 4.80
C ARG A 287 -0.18 -12.18 6.25
N VAL A 288 -1.10 -12.50 7.13
CA VAL A 288 -0.82 -12.74 8.55
C VAL A 288 -0.24 -14.15 8.68
N PHE A 289 0.99 -14.26 9.17
CA PHE A 289 1.79 -15.50 9.03
C PHE A 289 1.14 -16.74 9.67
N GLU A 290 0.71 -16.65 10.95
CA GLU A 290 0.17 -17.79 11.70
C GLU A 290 -1.34 -17.95 11.58
N TYR A 291 -2.03 -16.97 11.00
CA TYR A 291 -3.49 -16.92 10.98
C TYR A 291 -4.03 -16.83 9.55
N PRO A 292 -5.26 -17.32 9.33
CA PRO A 292 -5.88 -17.36 8.01
C PRO A 292 -6.44 -15.99 7.56
N PHE A 293 -5.63 -14.93 7.68
CA PHE A 293 -6.03 -13.58 7.33
C PHE A 293 -5.08 -12.95 6.31
N VAL A 294 -5.61 -12.00 5.57
CA VAL A 294 -4.87 -11.18 4.60
C VAL A 294 -5.17 -9.72 4.84
N VAL A 295 -4.12 -8.94 4.92
CA VAL A 295 -4.20 -7.48 5.02
C VAL A 295 -4.04 -6.89 3.64
N PHE A 296 -4.94 -6.02 3.22
CA PHE A 296 -4.76 -5.17 2.06
C PHE A 296 -4.59 -3.72 2.51
N TYR A 297 -3.59 -3.07 1.97
CA TYR A 297 -3.34 -1.65 2.13
C TYR A 297 -3.55 -0.94 0.80
N GLY A 298 -4.29 0.15 0.79
CA GLY A 298 -4.64 0.87 -0.44
C GLY A 298 -4.55 2.38 -0.30
N VAL A 299 -4.05 3.03 -1.37
CA VAL A 299 -3.96 4.49 -1.50
C VAL A 299 -4.70 4.94 -2.75
N LYS A 300 -5.37 6.10 -2.71
CA LYS A 300 -6.02 6.65 -3.91
C LYS A 300 -5.00 6.95 -5.00
N ASN A 301 -5.25 6.48 -6.20
CA ASN A 301 -4.40 6.74 -7.37
C ASN A 301 -4.16 8.25 -7.58
N LYS A 302 -5.15 9.08 -7.28
CA LYS A 302 -5.01 10.54 -7.37
C LYS A 302 -3.84 11.07 -6.54
N LEU A 303 -3.63 10.56 -5.33
CA LEU A 303 -2.52 10.98 -4.45
C LEU A 303 -1.17 10.56 -5.06
N ILE A 304 -1.09 9.33 -5.55
CA ILE A 304 0.12 8.81 -6.21
C ILE A 304 0.45 9.62 -7.46
N TYR A 305 -0.55 9.95 -8.28
CA TYR A 305 -0.33 10.78 -9.47
C TYR A 305 0.09 12.21 -9.12
N GLN A 306 -0.40 12.78 -8.02
CA GLN A 306 0.05 14.10 -7.55
C GLN A 306 1.51 14.07 -7.11
N GLU A 307 1.94 13.07 -6.35
CA GLU A 307 3.33 12.88 -5.95
C GLU A 307 4.22 12.63 -7.18
N LEU A 308 3.80 11.73 -8.07
CA LEU A 308 4.50 11.41 -9.31
C LEU A 308 4.68 12.65 -10.20
N PHE A 309 3.65 13.49 -10.30
CA PHE A 309 3.73 14.72 -11.07
C PHE A 309 4.81 15.66 -10.53
N VAL A 310 4.92 15.81 -9.21
CA VAL A 310 5.96 16.61 -8.56
C VAL A 310 7.35 16.05 -8.87
N GLU A 311 7.51 14.73 -8.85
CA GLU A 311 8.77 14.05 -9.14
C GLU A 311 9.21 14.16 -10.62
N ILE A 312 8.26 14.16 -11.55
CA ILE A 312 8.55 14.20 -12.99
C ILE A 312 8.61 15.66 -13.51
N LEU A 313 8.01 16.61 -12.80
CA LEU A 313 7.92 18.02 -13.21
C LEU A 313 9.28 18.65 -13.60
N PRO A 314 10.40 18.42 -12.87
CA PRO A 314 11.70 18.97 -13.25
C PRO A 314 12.15 18.51 -14.63
N TYR A 315 12.01 17.23 -14.97
CA TYR A 315 12.37 16.68 -16.28
C TYR A 315 11.50 17.25 -17.39
N PHE A 316 10.23 17.51 -17.11
CA PHE A 316 9.33 18.13 -18.06
C PHE A 316 9.71 19.59 -18.32
N ILE A 317 10.09 20.36 -17.29
CA ILE A 317 10.56 21.74 -17.41
C ILE A 317 11.87 21.80 -18.19
N GLU A 318 12.82 20.90 -17.91
CA GLU A 318 14.08 20.80 -18.66
C GLU A 318 13.84 20.49 -20.13
N ALA A 319 12.98 19.54 -20.45
CA ALA A 319 12.64 19.20 -21.83
C ALA A 319 12.01 20.37 -22.56
N LEU A 320 11.08 21.11 -21.91
CA LEU A 320 10.44 22.28 -22.46
C LEU A 320 11.46 23.41 -22.71
N PHE A 321 12.32 23.72 -21.74
CA PHE A 321 13.40 24.68 -21.89
C PHE A 321 14.30 24.34 -23.08
N PHE A 322 14.66 23.07 -23.21
CA PHE A 322 15.50 22.60 -24.30
C PHE A 322 14.84 22.77 -25.67
N LEU A 323 13.52 22.54 -25.78
CA LEU A 323 12.74 22.79 -26.99
C LEU A 323 12.70 24.29 -27.36
N VAL A 324 12.56 25.18 -26.36
CA VAL A 324 12.58 26.65 -26.58
C VAL A 324 13.95 27.10 -27.10
N VAL A 325 15.04 26.60 -26.51
CA VAL A 325 16.42 26.90 -26.97
C VAL A 325 16.64 26.41 -28.40
N LEU A 326 16.18 25.20 -28.71
CA LEU A 326 16.27 24.65 -30.07
C LEU A 326 15.48 25.49 -31.09
N ALA A 327 14.25 25.85 -30.75
CA ALA A 327 13.41 26.69 -31.61
C ALA A 327 14.05 28.07 -31.88
N SER A 328 14.61 28.71 -30.83
CA SER A 328 15.34 29.99 -30.95
C SER A 328 16.57 29.86 -31.84
N TYR A 329 17.35 28.79 -31.68
CA TYR A 329 18.50 28.49 -32.53
C TYR A 329 18.09 28.32 -34.00
N LEU A 330 17.01 27.58 -34.28
CA LEU A 330 16.47 27.37 -35.62
C LEU A 330 16.00 28.68 -36.26
N SER A 331 15.34 29.53 -35.48
CA SER A 331 14.90 30.88 -35.92
C SER A 331 16.10 31.76 -36.34
N MET A 332 17.15 31.81 -35.48
CA MET A 332 18.37 32.56 -35.81
C MET A 332 19.05 32.06 -37.10
N MET A 333 19.07 30.74 -37.28
CA MET A 333 19.66 30.13 -38.49
C MET A 333 18.84 30.49 -39.76
N ARG A 334 17.52 30.56 -39.65
CA ARG A 334 16.66 31.06 -40.77
C ARG A 334 16.95 32.49 -41.10
N VAL A 335 16.96 33.40 -40.13
CA VAL A 335 17.23 34.83 -40.35
C VAL A 335 18.61 35.01 -40.99
N ARG A 336 19.67 34.34 -40.55
CA ARG A 336 21.00 34.39 -41.17
C ARG A 336 21.03 33.89 -42.62
N LYS A 337 20.13 32.96 -43.00
CA LYS A 337 20.01 32.55 -44.40
C LYS A 337 19.34 33.60 -45.27
N PHE A 338 18.28 34.23 -44.80
CA PHE A 338 17.55 35.30 -45.57
C PHE A 338 18.37 36.58 -45.71
N GLY A 339 19.09 37.01 -44.66
CA GLY A 339 19.96 38.22 -44.74
C GLY A 339 21.23 38.06 -45.58
N ARG A 340 21.49 36.89 -46.21
CA ARG A 340 22.58 36.71 -47.19
C ARG A 340 22.11 36.78 -48.64
N TYR A 341 20.83 36.97 -48.88
CA TYR A 341 20.26 37.09 -50.23
C TYR A 341 19.78 38.51 -50.59
N ASN A 342 19.83 39.44 -49.65
CA ASN A 342 19.75 40.88 -49.83
C ASN A 342 21.15 41.47 -49.67
#